data_40ef3e959186a17a3c43e5097523e56f
#
_entry.id   40ef3e959186a17a3c43e5097523e56f
#
_cell.length_a   1.000
_cell.length_b   1.000
_cell.length_c   1.000
_cell.angle_alpha   90.00
_cell.angle_beta   90.00
_cell.angle_gamma   90.00
#
_symmetry.space_group_name_H-M   'P 1'
#
loop_
_entity.id
_entity.type
_entity.pdbx_description
1 polymer ?
#
loop_
_entity_poly.entity_id
_entity_poly.type
_entity_poly.pdbx_seq_one_letter_code
_entity_poly.pdbx_strand_id
1 'polypeptide(L)'
;IWSESDNLPGGGGCFDGLAGDVNSDETRDVLDVVLVVSFIVGTTNPSDSEFQASDMNFDGEVNVLDVVSLVNSILGLSRVNYHLDTKATLDDNTLNLEGPIGGIQFTGKMISNLDGNDIIASNDGKSIIYNLNGTLETKVFTFEIAPNDLIVSSSSAERVNVDAISPQAFILNSVYPNPFNPSTTVSYSIEKNININISIYNMSGQKVSELVNANQAKG
;
A
#
# COMPACT_ATOMS: atom_id res chain seq x y z
N ILE A 1 -18.33 32.73 -36.12
CA ILE A 1 -18.98 33.26 -34.92
C ILE A 1 -19.45 32.07 -34.09
N TRP A 2 -18.65 31.60 -33.18
CA TRP A 2 -19.06 30.73 -32.09
C TRP A 2 -18.56 31.37 -30.81
N SER A 3 -19.42 32.04 -30.11
CA SER A 3 -19.28 32.47 -28.73
C SER A 3 -20.38 31.78 -27.96
N GLU A 4 -20.10 30.80 -27.21
CA GLU A 4 -20.87 30.42 -26.05
C GLU A 4 -19.93 29.68 -25.07
N SER A 5 -19.65 30.38 -24.00
CA SER A 5 -19.07 29.86 -22.78
C SER A 5 -20.10 28.95 -22.12
N ASP A 6 -20.03 27.66 -22.38
CA ASP A 6 -20.77 26.68 -21.63
C ASP A 6 -20.11 26.48 -20.26
N ASN A 7 -20.72 27.12 -19.31
CA ASN A 7 -20.44 27.03 -17.89
C ASN A 7 -20.85 25.63 -17.40
N LEU A 8 -19.96 24.64 -17.54
CA LEU A 8 -20.11 23.34 -16.91
C LEU A 8 -19.79 23.48 -15.41
N PRO A 9 -20.66 23.01 -14.50
CA PRO A 9 -20.35 23.00 -13.07
C PRO A 9 -19.32 21.90 -12.79
N GLY A 10 -18.09 22.28 -12.68
CA GLY A 10 -16.91 21.45 -12.45
C GLY A 10 -15.71 22.10 -13.10
N GLY A 11 -15.31 23.28 -12.58
CA GLY A 11 -14.25 24.11 -13.16
C GLY A 11 -12.88 23.43 -13.12
N GLY A 12 -12.62 22.53 -14.05
CA GLY A 12 -11.29 22.15 -14.46
C GLY A 12 -10.80 23.19 -15.45
N GLY A 13 -10.14 24.28 -15.00
CA GLY A 13 -9.33 25.12 -15.86
C GLY A 13 -8.36 24.22 -16.60
N CYS A 14 -8.23 24.42 -17.94
CA CYS A 14 -7.17 23.75 -18.70
C CYS A 14 -5.86 24.09 -18.04
N PHE A 15 -5.10 23.08 -17.60
CA PHE A 15 -3.74 23.25 -17.16
C PHE A 15 -2.90 23.63 -18.39
N ASP A 16 -2.49 24.89 -18.49
CA ASP A 16 -1.68 25.41 -19.60
C ASP A 16 -0.18 25.16 -19.40
N GLY A 17 0.20 24.54 -18.28
CA GLY A 17 1.59 24.24 -17.92
C GLY A 17 2.09 22.91 -18.44
N LEU A 18 3.36 22.66 -18.26
CA LEU A 18 4.01 21.39 -18.54
C LEU A 18 3.71 20.41 -17.38
N ALA A 19 2.94 19.35 -17.60
CA ALA A 19 2.70 18.35 -16.55
C ALA A 19 4.03 17.81 -16.00
N GLY A 20 4.22 17.85 -14.69
CA GLY A 20 5.45 17.46 -14.01
C GLY A 20 6.48 18.59 -13.82
N ASP A 21 6.25 19.77 -14.36
CA ASP A 21 6.99 21.00 -14.05
C ASP A 21 6.25 21.72 -12.92
N VAL A 22 6.50 21.29 -11.70
CA VAL A 22 5.75 21.70 -10.51
C VAL A 22 6.20 23.09 -10.03
N ASN A 23 7.49 23.40 -10.21
CA ASN A 23 8.07 24.69 -9.82
C ASN A 23 7.93 25.77 -10.90
N SER A 24 7.39 25.40 -12.10
CA SER A 24 7.19 26.29 -13.24
C SER A 24 8.48 26.94 -13.79
N ASP A 25 9.58 26.19 -13.81
CA ASP A 25 10.87 26.62 -14.37
C ASP A 25 11.10 26.17 -15.82
N GLU A 26 10.06 25.59 -16.44
CA GLU A 26 10.04 25.06 -17.82
C GLU A 26 10.85 23.76 -18.00
N THR A 27 11.28 23.14 -16.91
CA THR A 27 12.01 21.85 -16.92
C THR A 27 11.33 20.84 -16.01
N ARG A 28 11.53 19.55 -16.31
CA ARG A 28 11.15 18.47 -15.39
C ARG A 28 12.43 17.88 -14.84
N ASP A 29 12.65 18.07 -13.56
CA ASP A 29 13.85 17.56 -12.92
C ASP A 29 13.59 17.05 -11.49
N VAL A 30 14.68 16.76 -10.76
CA VAL A 30 14.57 16.23 -9.41
C VAL A 30 13.96 17.22 -8.41
N LEU A 31 13.97 18.52 -8.69
CA LEU A 31 13.37 19.52 -7.82
C LEU A 31 11.85 19.39 -7.82
N ASP A 32 11.27 19.07 -8.96
CA ASP A 32 9.83 18.78 -9.05
C ASP A 32 9.45 17.53 -8.26
N VAL A 33 10.28 16.48 -8.35
CA VAL A 33 10.08 15.27 -7.53
C VAL A 33 10.06 15.60 -6.04
N VAL A 34 11.00 16.44 -5.57
CA VAL A 34 11.06 16.87 -4.17
C VAL A 34 9.82 17.65 -3.77
N LEU A 35 9.28 18.51 -4.65
CA LEU A 35 8.05 19.26 -4.39
C LEU A 35 6.83 18.30 -4.29
N VAL A 36 6.65 17.41 -5.26
CA VAL A 36 5.56 16.41 -5.23
C VAL A 36 5.62 15.59 -3.95
N VAL A 37 6.80 15.09 -3.58
CA VAL A 37 7.01 14.34 -2.34
C VAL A 37 6.64 15.18 -1.12
N SER A 38 7.01 16.48 -1.10
CA SER A 38 6.68 17.37 0.01
C SER A 38 5.16 17.58 0.17
N PHE A 39 4.41 17.63 -0.92
CA PHE A 39 2.96 17.68 -0.92
C PHE A 39 2.34 16.38 -0.39
N ILE A 40 2.84 15.23 -0.85
CA ILE A 40 2.36 13.91 -0.41
C ILE A 40 2.54 13.74 1.11
N VAL A 41 3.71 14.04 1.65
CA VAL A 41 3.95 13.89 3.08
C VAL A 41 3.39 15.05 3.92
N GLY A 42 2.87 16.11 3.27
CA GLY A 42 2.19 17.21 3.95
C GLY A 42 3.13 18.22 4.62
N THR A 43 4.39 18.33 4.16
CA THR A 43 5.32 19.39 4.63
C THR A 43 4.97 20.74 4.03
N THR A 44 4.39 20.75 2.82
CA THR A 44 3.87 21.93 2.13
C THR A 44 2.53 21.63 1.52
N ASN A 45 1.73 22.68 1.26
CA ASN A 45 0.45 22.54 0.56
C ASN A 45 0.62 23.08 -0.86
N PRO A 46 0.24 22.34 -1.90
CA PRO A 46 0.28 22.84 -3.27
C PRO A 46 -0.76 23.93 -3.50
N SER A 47 -0.46 24.90 -4.36
CA SER A 47 -1.46 25.71 -5.03
C SER A 47 -2.24 24.87 -6.06
N ASP A 48 -3.32 25.39 -6.60
CA ASP A 48 -4.13 24.68 -7.62
C ASP A 48 -3.29 24.31 -8.87
N SER A 49 -2.38 25.20 -9.29
CA SER A 49 -1.48 24.95 -10.43
C SER A 49 -0.42 23.89 -10.13
N GLU A 50 0.18 23.93 -8.94
CA GLU A 50 1.16 22.93 -8.52
C GLU A 50 0.50 21.56 -8.34
N PHE A 51 -0.73 21.51 -7.80
CA PHE A 51 -1.49 20.27 -7.71
C PHE A 51 -1.72 19.66 -9.10
N GLN A 52 -2.20 20.47 -10.07
CA GLN A 52 -2.45 20.01 -11.44
C GLN A 52 -1.17 19.56 -12.14
N ALA A 53 -0.03 20.25 -11.91
CA ALA A 53 1.27 19.85 -12.44
C ALA A 53 1.78 18.55 -11.81
N SER A 54 1.44 18.31 -10.55
CA SER A 54 1.86 17.12 -9.78
C SER A 54 1.08 15.86 -10.12
N ASP A 55 -0.20 15.98 -10.51
CA ASP A 55 -1.07 14.86 -10.88
C ASP A 55 -0.71 14.36 -12.30
N MET A 56 0.28 13.47 -12.36
CA MET A 56 0.87 12.98 -13.61
C MET A 56 -0.01 11.96 -14.35
N ASN A 57 -0.93 11.31 -13.64
CA ASN A 57 -1.84 10.30 -14.19
C ASN A 57 -3.26 10.81 -14.38
N PHE A 58 -3.55 12.04 -13.91
CA PHE A 58 -4.84 12.73 -13.99
C PHE A 58 -5.99 11.98 -13.28
N ASP A 59 -5.69 11.30 -12.16
CA ASP A 59 -6.69 10.60 -11.36
C ASP A 59 -7.32 11.47 -10.26
N GLY A 60 -6.84 12.71 -10.08
CA GLY A 60 -7.31 13.67 -9.09
C GLY A 60 -6.71 13.51 -7.71
N GLU A 61 -5.72 12.66 -7.56
CA GLU A 61 -4.96 12.45 -6.34
C GLU A 61 -3.46 12.64 -6.60
N VAL A 62 -2.74 13.29 -5.69
CA VAL A 62 -1.28 13.36 -5.74
C VAL A 62 -0.72 12.34 -4.76
N ASN A 63 -0.09 11.29 -5.30
CA ASN A 63 0.40 10.14 -4.53
C ASN A 63 1.69 9.54 -5.14
N VAL A 64 2.13 8.37 -4.64
CA VAL A 64 3.38 7.73 -5.11
C VAL A 64 3.37 7.35 -6.59
N LEU A 65 2.20 7.16 -7.19
CA LEU A 65 2.08 6.85 -8.63
C LEU A 65 2.58 8.01 -9.49
N ASP A 66 2.30 9.26 -9.05
CA ASP A 66 2.73 10.48 -9.74
C ASP A 66 4.25 10.68 -9.61
N VAL A 67 4.80 10.42 -8.42
CA VAL A 67 6.25 10.45 -8.21
C VAL A 67 6.96 9.49 -9.15
N VAL A 68 6.47 8.25 -9.28
CA VAL A 68 7.05 7.26 -10.20
C VAL A 68 6.87 7.68 -11.65
N SER A 69 5.71 8.25 -12.02
CA SER A 69 5.45 8.79 -13.37
C SER A 69 6.42 9.93 -13.71
N LEU A 70 6.62 10.84 -12.77
CA LEU A 70 7.54 11.97 -12.94
C LEU A 70 9.00 11.51 -13.07
N VAL A 71 9.46 10.61 -12.20
CA VAL A 71 10.79 10.01 -12.29
C VAL A 71 10.99 9.33 -13.65
N ASN A 72 10.04 8.55 -14.11
CA ASN A 72 10.09 7.92 -15.43
C ASN A 72 10.17 8.94 -16.57
N SER A 73 9.43 10.05 -16.45
CA SER A 73 9.49 11.15 -17.43
C SER A 73 10.87 11.80 -17.48
N ILE A 74 11.50 12.03 -16.33
CA ILE A 74 12.85 12.61 -16.21
C ILE A 74 13.91 11.66 -16.81
N LEU A 75 13.77 10.35 -16.54
CA LEU A 75 14.68 9.32 -17.06
C LEU A 75 14.47 9.02 -18.56
N GLY A 76 13.44 9.59 -19.19
CA GLY A 76 13.07 9.29 -20.57
C GLY A 76 12.61 7.85 -20.75
N LEU A 77 12.18 7.20 -19.67
CA LEU A 77 11.61 5.87 -19.72
C LEU A 77 10.17 5.99 -20.25
N SER A 78 10.00 5.79 -21.56
CA SER A 78 8.66 5.59 -22.12
C SER A 78 8.00 4.44 -21.35
N ARG A 79 6.66 4.53 -21.14
CA ARG A 79 5.87 3.40 -20.58
C ARG A 79 6.16 2.14 -21.37
N VAL A 80 7.23 1.46 -21.02
CA VAL A 80 7.49 0.14 -21.56
C VAL A 80 6.56 -0.78 -20.77
N ASN A 81 5.49 -1.22 -21.42
CA ASN A 81 4.62 -2.26 -20.91
C ASN A 81 5.41 -3.58 -20.78
N TYR A 82 6.34 -3.63 -19.83
CA TYR A 82 6.77 -4.90 -19.31
C TYR A 82 5.62 -5.40 -18.43
N HIS A 83 4.86 -6.33 -18.98
CA HIS A 83 4.02 -7.21 -18.18
C HIS A 83 4.92 -8.12 -17.34
N LEU A 84 5.74 -7.50 -16.50
CA LEU A 84 6.46 -8.21 -15.48
C LEU A 84 5.48 -8.34 -14.31
N ASP A 85 5.20 -9.57 -13.93
CA ASP A 85 4.34 -9.87 -12.78
C ASP A 85 4.86 -9.13 -11.55
N THR A 86 4.22 -8.02 -11.23
CA THR A 86 4.45 -7.29 -9.98
C THR A 86 3.49 -7.80 -8.94
N LYS A 87 4.00 -8.11 -7.77
CA LYS A 87 3.21 -8.61 -6.67
C LYS A 87 3.59 -7.92 -5.36
N ALA A 88 2.60 -7.57 -4.59
CA ALA A 88 2.76 -7.04 -3.25
C ALA A 88 1.93 -7.88 -2.28
N THR A 89 2.56 -8.37 -1.24
CA THR A 89 1.93 -9.25 -0.26
C THR A 89 2.20 -8.72 1.14
N LEU A 90 1.15 -8.41 1.89
CA LEU A 90 1.25 -7.96 3.28
C LEU A 90 0.91 -9.14 4.20
N ASP A 91 1.91 -9.66 4.90
CA ASP A 91 1.79 -10.72 5.91
C ASP A 91 2.02 -10.13 7.29
N ASP A 92 0.96 -10.03 8.08
CA ASP A 92 0.92 -9.33 9.36
C ASP A 92 1.41 -7.87 9.20
N ASN A 93 2.64 -7.57 9.62
CA ASN A 93 3.27 -6.26 9.50
C ASN A 93 4.44 -6.22 8.50
N THR A 94 4.57 -7.24 7.66
CA THR A 94 5.67 -7.36 6.68
C THR A 94 5.13 -7.33 5.26
N LEU A 95 5.53 -6.32 4.50
CA LEU A 95 5.25 -6.19 3.07
C LEU A 95 6.38 -6.82 2.27
N ASN A 96 6.04 -7.81 1.46
CA ASN A 96 6.93 -8.44 0.50
C ASN A 96 6.58 -7.99 -0.92
N LEU A 97 7.58 -7.58 -1.68
CA LEU A 97 7.44 -7.09 -3.04
C LEU A 97 8.18 -7.99 -4.01
N GLU A 98 7.52 -8.35 -5.09
CA GLU A 98 8.11 -9.10 -6.21
C GLU A 98 7.98 -8.27 -7.50
N GLY A 99 8.98 -8.40 -8.37
CA GLY A 99 9.02 -7.67 -9.63
C GLY A 99 9.48 -6.21 -9.51
N PRO A 100 9.32 -5.42 -10.59
CA PRO A 100 9.77 -4.04 -10.66
C PRO A 100 8.75 -3.09 -9.98
N ILE A 101 9.00 -2.76 -8.74
CA ILE A 101 8.22 -1.81 -7.94
C ILE A 101 8.88 -0.43 -8.00
N GLY A 102 8.14 0.61 -8.34
CA GLY A 102 8.62 1.99 -8.44
C GLY A 102 8.61 2.73 -7.12
N GLY A 103 7.61 2.49 -6.27
CA GLY A 103 7.51 3.16 -4.98
C GLY A 103 6.40 2.64 -4.09
N ILE A 104 6.44 3.03 -2.84
CA ILE A 104 5.39 2.77 -1.84
C ILE A 104 5.06 4.02 -1.03
N GLN A 105 3.80 4.16 -0.64
CA GLN A 105 3.32 5.20 0.25
C GLN A 105 2.48 4.57 1.36
N PHE A 106 2.64 5.04 2.59
CA PHE A 106 1.92 4.50 3.74
C PHE A 106 1.87 5.51 4.90
N THR A 107 0.95 5.30 5.83
CA THR A 107 0.93 5.97 7.13
C THR A 107 1.33 4.96 8.21
N GLY A 108 2.27 5.35 9.06
CA GLY A 108 2.79 4.50 10.14
C GLY A 108 4.30 4.56 10.21
N LYS A 109 4.86 3.67 11.04
CA LYS A 109 6.30 3.59 11.29
C LYS A 109 6.87 2.30 10.70
N MET A 110 7.83 2.46 9.82
CA MET A 110 8.66 1.37 9.30
C MET A 110 9.83 1.12 10.26
N ILE A 111 10.17 -0.14 10.46
CA ILE A 111 11.28 -0.57 11.32
C ILE A 111 12.41 -1.26 10.56
N SER A 112 12.19 -1.69 9.30
CA SER A 112 13.24 -2.20 8.44
C SER A 112 14.13 -1.08 7.89
N ASN A 113 15.36 -1.43 7.52
CA ASN A 113 16.26 -0.53 6.79
C ASN A 113 15.94 -0.58 5.29
N LEU A 114 16.33 0.50 4.58
CA LEU A 114 16.29 0.54 3.13
C LEU A 114 17.59 -0.03 2.54
N ASP A 115 17.47 -0.68 1.39
CA ASP A 115 18.60 -1.18 0.62
C ASP A 115 18.97 -0.18 -0.50
N GLY A 116 20.23 -0.15 -0.84
CA GLY A 116 20.73 0.59 -1.99
C GLY A 116 20.49 2.10 -1.94
N ASN A 117 19.91 2.63 -3.01
CA ASN A 117 19.65 4.05 -3.21
C ASN A 117 18.16 4.41 -3.04
N ASP A 118 17.39 3.58 -2.34
CA ASP A 118 16.00 3.90 -2.04
C ASP A 118 15.93 5.09 -1.08
N ILE A 119 15.03 6.02 -1.37
CA ILE A 119 14.84 7.28 -0.66
C ILE A 119 13.54 7.21 0.12
N ILE A 120 13.59 7.61 1.40
CA ILE A 120 12.41 7.80 2.22
C ILE A 120 12.22 9.28 2.56
N ALA A 121 11.01 9.77 2.38
CA ALA A 121 10.55 11.03 2.94
C ALA A 121 9.37 10.77 3.87
N SER A 122 9.38 11.41 5.03
CA SER A 122 8.36 11.20 6.06
C SER A 122 8.03 12.50 6.78
N ASN A 123 6.75 12.70 7.08
CA ASN A 123 6.26 13.77 7.91
C ASN A 123 4.94 13.36 8.57
N ASP A 124 4.78 13.64 9.86
CA ASP A 124 3.57 13.36 10.67
C ASP A 124 3.02 11.93 10.49
N GLY A 125 3.93 10.95 10.41
CA GLY A 125 3.62 9.53 10.24
C GLY A 125 3.29 9.10 8.81
N LYS A 126 3.11 10.01 7.87
CA LYS A 126 2.97 9.69 6.44
C LYS A 126 4.34 9.57 5.78
N SER A 127 4.54 8.53 5.02
CA SER A 127 5.83 8.21 4.41
C SER A 127 5.67 7.81 2.96
N ILE A 128 6.67 8.17 2.17
CA ILE A 128 6.83 7.72 0.79
C ILE A 128 8.25 7.18 0.62
N ILE A 129 8.38 6.06 -0.09
CA ILE A 129 9.66 5.46 -0.48
C ILE A 129 9.66 5.33 -2.00
N TYR A 130 10.72 5.80 -2.61
CA TYR A 130 10.91 5.79 -4.06
C TYR A 130 12.40 5.69 -4.40
N ASN A 131 12.71 5.46 -5.67
CA ASN A 131 14.08 5.42 -6.17
C ASN A 131 14.19 6.21 -7.47
N LEU A 132 15.18 7.09 -7.56
CA LEU A 132 15.39 7.92 -8.76
C LEU A 132 15.87 7.11 -9.99
N ASN A 133 16.16 5.82 -9.81
CA ASN A 133 16.41 4.89 -10.93
C ASN A 133 15.13 4.23 -11.45
N GLY A 134 13.95 4.61 -10.92
CA GLY A 134 12.64 4.13 -11.34
C GLY A 134 12.22 2.78 -10.74
N THR A 135 13.08 2.13 -9.94
CA THR A 135 12.75 0.82 -9.32
C THR A 135 13.36 0.71 -7.93
N LEU A 136 12.57 0.34 -6.93
CA LEU A 136 13.04 0.08 -5.57
C LEU A 136 14.00 -1.10 -5.53
N GLU A 137 15.07 -0.95 -4.75
CA GLU A 137 16.03 -2.01 -4.42
C GLU A 137 15.56 -2.83 -3.21
N THR A 138 14.96 -2.19 -2.21
CA THR A 138 14.34 -2.85 -1.06
C THR A 138 13.10 -3.63 -1.49
N LYS A 139 13.02 -4.89 -1.12
CA LYS A 139 11.89 -5.78 -1.47
C LYS A 139 11.08 -6.23 -0.26
N VAL A 140 11.57 -6.01 0.94
CA VAL A 140 10.90 -6.39 2.18
C VAL A 140 10.86 -5.22 3.14
N PHE A 141 9.66 -4.84 3.53
CA PHE A 141 9.41 -3.75 4.47
C PHE A 141 8.69 -4.27 5.69
N THR A 142 9.21 -3.97 6.87
CA THR A 142 8.55 -4.33 8.13
C THR A 142 8.11 -3.07 8.84
N PHE A 143 6.86 -3.05 9.27
CA PHE A 143 6.24 -1.95 9.99
C PHE A 143 6.08 -2.26 11.47
N GLU A 144 5.97 -1.24 12.31
CA GLU A 144 5.64 -1.42 13.73
C GLU A 144 4.20 -1.96 13.87
N ILE A 145 3.30 -1.45 13.04
CA ILE A 145 1.91 -1.90 12.87
C ILE A 145 1.62 -1.88 11.37
N ALA A 146 0.90 -2.87 10.86
CA ALA A 146 0.51 -2.91 9.46
C ALA A 146 -0.25 -1.64 9.04
N PRO A 147 0.18 -0.94 7.96
CA PRO A 147 -0.50 0.26 7.48
C PRO A 147 -1.85 -0.09 6.83
N ASN A 148 -2.85 0.76 7.03
CA ASN A 148 -4.18 0.59 6.43
C ASN A 148 -4.33 1.30 5.08
N ASP A 149 -3.43 2.24 4.77
CA ASP A 149 -3.47 3.14 3.61
C ASP A 149 -2.29 2.92 2.65
N LEU A 150 -1.84 1.67 2.56
CA LEU A 150 -0.69 1.30 1.73
C LEU A 150 -1.01 1.44 0.24
N ILE A 151 -0.22 2.24 -0.46
CA ILE A 151 -0.21 2.36 -1.92
C ILE A 151 1.12 1.80 -2.42
N VAL A 152 1.06 0.88 -3.38
CA VAL A 152 2.23 0.32 -4.06
C VAL A 152 2.14 0.65 -5.54
N SER A 153 3.20 1.22 -6.07
CA SER A 153 3.35 1.53 -7.49
C SER A 153 4.31 0.56 -8.17
N SER A 154 3.94 0.02 -9.31
CA SER A 154 4.90 -0.63 -10.21
C SER A 154 5.90 0.40 -10.77
N SER A 155 6.98 -0.06 -11.38
CA SER A 155 7.93 0.83 -12.08
C SER A 155 7.32 1.51 -13.31
N SER A 156 6.18 1.06 -13.81
CA SER A 156 5.39 1.72 -14.87
C SER A 156 4.34 2.69 -14.32
N ALA A 157 4.40 3.03 -13.04
CA ALA A 157 3.46 3.90 -12.36
C ALA A 157 2.00 3.38 -12.34
N GLU A 158 1.82 2.06 -12.37
CA GLU A 158 0.52 1.42 -12.20
C GLU A 158 0.33 0.98 -10.76
N ARG A 159 -0.89 1.09 -10.25
CA ARG A 159 -1.21 0.64 -8.89
C ARG A 159 -1.13 -0.88 -8.80
N VAL A 160 -0.32 -1.38 -7.88
CA VAL A 160 -0.19 -2.80 -7.55
C VAL A 160 -1.17 -3.14 -6.44
N ASN A 161 -2.01 -4.14 -6.65
CA ASN A 161 -2.88 -4.64 -5.61
C ASN A 161 -2.04 -5.32 -4.52
N VAL A 162 -2.34 -4.98 -3.26
CA VAL A 162 -1.68 -5.59 -2.11
C VAL A 162 -2.56 -6.73 -1.59
N ASP A 163 -2.07 -7.95 -1.75
CA ASP A 163 -2.72 -9.13 -1.21
C ASP A 163 -2.39 -9.24 0.28
N ALA A 164 -3.37 -8.97 1.13
CA ALA A 164 -3.22 -9.20 2.56
C ALA A 164 -3.33 -10.70 2.85
N ILE A 165 -2.22 -11.32 3.22
CA ILE A 165 -2.24 -12.65 3.82
C ILE A 165 -2.69 -12.44 5.26
N SER A 166 -3.99 -12.64 5.51
CA SER A 166 -4.47 -12.84 6.87
C SER A 166 -3.97 -14.23 7.29
N PRO A 167 -2.99 -14.36 8.18
CA PRO A 167 -2.65 -15.68 8.67
C PRO A 167 -3.93 -16.24 9.27
N GLN A 168 -4.36 -17.43 8.79
CA GLN A 168 -5.37 -18.17 9.53
C GLN A 168 -4.76 -18.46 10.90
N ALA A 169 -5.00 -17.55 11.83
CA ALA A 169 -4.45 -17.65 13.18
C ALA A 169 -4.82 -18.97 13.86
N PHE A 170 -5.82 -19.65 13.30
CA PHE A 170 -6.39 -20.89 13.79
C PHE A 170 -6.91 -21.74 12.62
N ILE A 171 -6.52 -23.00 12.55
CA ILE A 171 -7.02 -24.01 11.61
C ILE A 171 -7.62 -25.16 12.41
N LEU A 172 -8.91 -25.41 12.22
CA LEU A 172 -9.55 -26.61 12.76
C LEU A 172 -9.20 -27.80 11.87
N ASN A 173 -8.34 -28.71 12.33
CA ASN A 173 -7.87 -29.85 11.56
C ASN A 173 -8.90 -30.98 11.53
N SER A 174 -9.44 -31.38 12.70
CA SER A 174 -10.40 -32.46 12.78
C SER A 174 -11.19 -32.44 14.07
N VAL A 175 -12.40 -33.02 14.01
CA VAL A 175 -13.21 -33.44 15.16
C VAL A 175 -13.56 -34.87 14.93
N TYR A 176 -12.89 -35.81 15.63
CA TYR A 176 -13.07 -37.25 15.39
C TYR A 176 -12.98 -38.03 16.69
N PRO A 177 -13.81 -39.08 16.85
CA PRO A 177 -14.92 -39.50 16.00
C PRO A 177 -16.11 -38.52 16.06
N ASN A 178 -16.87 -38.40 14.96
CA ASN A 178 -18.13 -37.67 14.92
C ASN A 178 -19.14 -38.45 14.05
N PRO A 179 -20.22 -39.01 14.60
CA PRO A 179 -20.68 -38.93 16.00
C PRO A 179 -19.73 -39.59 17.01
N PHE A 180 -19.71 -39.10 18.23
CA PHE A 180 -18.82 -39.57 19.27
C PHE A 180 -19.52 -40.46 20.31
N ASN A 181 -18.79 -41.42 20.92
CA ASN A 181 -19.24 -42.27 22.02
C ASN A 181 -18.01 -42.84 22.79
N PRO A 182 -17.75 -42.47 24.02
CA PRO A 182 -18.29 -41.33 24.79
C PRO A 182 -17.47 -40.05 24.60
N SER A 183 -16.40 -40.08 23.81
CA SER A 183 -15.46 -38.94 23.64
C SER A 183 -15.14 -38.65 22.17
N THR A 184 -14.77 -37.40 21.89
CA THR A 184 -14.21 -36.98 20.63
C THR A 184 -12.96 -36.12 20.87
N THR A 185 -12.06 -36.06 19.89
CA THR A 185 -10.89 -35.23 19.91
C THR A 185 -11.07 -34.11 18.93
N VAL A 186 -10.84 -32.87 19.40
CA VAL A 186 -10.74 -31.64 18.56
C VAL A 186 -9.27 -31.36 18.34
N SER A 187 -8.84 -31.46 17.09
CA SER A 187 -7.45 -31.14 16.68
C SER A 187 -7.43 -29.82 15.92
N TYR A 188 -6.57 -28.91 16.31
CA TYR A 188 -6.39 -27.63 15.67
C TYR A 188 -4.90 -27.21 15.67
N SER A 189 -4.55 -26.31 14.76
CA SER A 189 -3.24 -25.71 14.65
C SER A 189 -3.32 -24.20 14.83
N ILE A 190 -2.30 -23.61 15.42
CA ILE A 190 -2.18 -22.16 15.65
C ILE A 190 -0.92 -21.65 14.96
N GLU A 191 -1.07 -20.71 14.02
CA GLU A 191 0.04 -20.15 13.24
C GLU A 191 0.81 -19.05 13.98
N LYS A 192 0.20 -18.42 14.99
CA LYS A 192 0.81 -17.40 15.84
C LYS A 192 0.29 -17.47 17.28
N ASN A 193 1.02 -16.84 18.22
CA ASN A 193 0.58 -16.75 19.61
C ASN A 193 -0.72 -15.95 19.70
N ILE A 194 -1.82 -16.58 20.08
CA ILE A 194 -3.15 -15.94 20.20
C ILE A 194 -3.94 -16.47 21.40
N ASN A 195 -4.95 -15.72 21.80
CA ASN A 195 -5.95 -16.22 22.75
C ASN A 195 -6.95 -17.10 22.00
N ILE A 196 -7.08 -18.36 22.45
CA ILE A 196 -8.03 -19.34 21.92
C ILE A 196 -9.17 -19.52 22.90
N ASN A 197 -10.40 -19.46 22.39
CA ASN A 197 -11.60 -19.84 23.13
C ASN A 197 -12.33 -20.97 22.38
N ILE A 198 -12.45 -22.14 23.02
CA ILE A 198 -13.21 -23.28 22.52
C ILE A 198 -14.33 -23.54 23.49
N SER A 199 -15.57 -23.37 23.04
CA SER A 199 -16.77 -23.54 23.85
C SER A 199 -17.76 -24.51 23.17
N ILE A 200 -18.49 -25.26 23.98
CA ILE A 200 -19.54 -26.19 23.53
C ILE A 200 -20.89 -25.54 23.79
N TYR A 201 -21.78 -25.62 22.81
CA TYR A 201 -23.13 -25.10 22.87
C TYR A 201 -24.11 -26.24 22.59
N ASN A 202 -25.28 -26.20 23.24
CA ASN A 202 -26.39 -27.10 22.90
C ASN A 202 -27.15 -26.58 21.67
N MET A 203 -28.14 -27.36 21.20
CA MET A 203 -28.95 -27.00 20.02
C MET A 203 -29.80 -25.74 20.23
N SER A 204 -30.01 -25.31 21.47
CA SER A 204 -30.73 -24.08 21.83
C SER A 204 -29.77 -22.85 21.92
N GLY A 205 -28.48 -22.99 21.57
CA GLY A 205 -27.47 -21.92 21.60
C GLY A 205 -26.94 -21.59 23.00
N GLN A 206 -27.27 -22.41 24.02
CA GLN A 206 -26.77 -22.19 25.38
C GLN A 206 -25.37 -22.79 25.52
N LYS A 207 -24.41 -22.03 26.09
CA LYS A 207 -23.06 -22.53 26.40
C LYS A 207 -23.14 -23.61 27.47
N VAL A 208 -22.67 -24.81 27.13
CA VAL A 208 -22.68 -25.97 28.01
C VAL A 208 -21.35 -26.13 28.73
N SER A 209 -20.26 -25.87 28.02
CA SER A 209 -18.92 -26.02 28.59
C SER A 209 -17.93 -25.10 27.84
N GLU A 210 -16.86 -24.75 28.53
CA GLU A 210 -15.68 -24.09 27.96
C GLU A 210 -14.50 -25.06 28.05
N LEU A 211 -13.92 -25.44 26.93
CA LEU A 211 -12.82 -26.38 26.86
C LEU A 211 -11.47 -25.70 26.97
N VAL A 212 -11.32 -24.56 26.31
CA VAL A 212 -10.10 -23.77 26.27
C VAL A 212 -10.48 -22.29 26.34
N ASN A 213 -9.77 -21.53 27.15
CA ASN A 213 -9.80 -20.05 27.16
C ASN A 213 -8.45 -19.56 27.68
N ALA A 214 -7.46 -19.56 26.82
CA ALA A 214 -6.09 -19.24 27.19
C ALA A 214 -5.26 -18.75 25.99
N ASN A 215 -4.22 -17.98 26.29
CA ASN A 215 -3.19 -17.68 25.31
C ASN A 215 -2.38 -18.95 25.04
N GLN A 216 -2.31 -19.32 23.78
CA GLN A 216 -1.53 -20.46 23.31
C GLN A 216 -0.45 -20.01 22.33
N ALA A 217 0.70 -20.66 22.39
CA ALA A 217 1.79 -20.44 21.45
C ALA A 217 1.50 -21.14 20.11
N LYS A 218 2.19 -20.68 19.07
CA LYS A 218 2.21 -21.37 17.77
C LYS A 218 2.52 -22.84 17.93
N GLY A 219 1.70 -23.72 17.30
CA GLY A 219 1.82 -25.19 17.37
C GLY A 219 0.74 -25.91 16.59
#